data_ee5ce56e267ab36a68dade6de93e6048
#
_entry.id   ee5ce56e267ab36a68dade6de93e6048
#
_cell.length_a   1.000
_cell.length_b   1.000
_cell.length_c   1.000
_cell.angle_alpha   90.00
_cell.angle_beta   90.00
_cell.angle_gamma   90.00
#
_symmetry.space_group_name_H-M   'P 1'
#
loop_
_entity.id
_entity.type
_entity.pdbx_description
1 polymer ?
#
loop_
_entity_poly.entity_id
_entity_poly.type
_entity_poly.pdbx_seq_one_letter_code
_entity_poly.pdbx_strand_id
1 'polypeptide(L)'
;MKIKVCGMRNPQNILSLAKLNPDYIGLIFYPESKRFVSDPDKAVLSSLPSSIKLTGVFVDEKEEEVFQKLVLYGLSAVQLHGTESPLYCENLRKKFKNQLPAVKIDLIKAFGVYSGFDFSTLEAYNDVVDYFLFDTKTSEHGGSGITFDWTILDQYVGEKMYFLSGGLSPENVEGIFNLATKKIHALDLNSKFETEPGLKNIESLKSAFQLIRANQKS
;
A
#
# COMPACT_ATOMS: atom_id res chain seq x y z
N MET A 1 1.09 -8.71 11.67
CA MET A 1 0.50 -7.89 10.57
C MET A 1 1.21 -6.54 10.54
N LYS A 2 1.63 -6.06 9.39
CA LYS A 2 2.35 -4.79 9.22
C LYS A 2 1.39 -3.63 8.98
N ILE A 3 1.91 -2.40 9.06
CA ILE A 3 1.13 -1.17 8.83
C ILE A 3 1.80 -0.35 7.74
N LYS A 4 1.03 -0.03 6.70
CA LYS A 4 1.40 0.91 5.64
C LYS A 4 0.51 2.15 5.77
N VAL A 5 1.10 3.34 5.61
CA VAL A 5 0.37 4.59 5.49
C VAL A 5 0.67 5.20 4.14
N CYS A 6 -0.35 5.35 3.29
CA CYS A 6 -0.21 5.76 1.90
C CYS A 6 -0.64 7.21 1.66
N GLY A 7 -0.13 7.81 0.58
CA GLY A 7 -0.52 9.15 0.15
C GLY A 7 0.09 10.28 0.98
N MET A 8 1.30 10.07 1.50
CA MET A 8 2.05 11.09 2.22
C MET A 8 2.65 12.13 1.25
N ARG A 9 2.62 13.42 1.63
CA ARG A 9 3.13 14.52 0.81
C ARG A 9 3.92 15.53 1.62
N ASN A 10 3.37 15.93 2.77
CA ASN A 10 3.92 17.00 3.58
C ASN A 10 5.14 16.50 4.38
N PRO A 11 6.32 17.15 4.29
CA PRO A 11 7.54 16.73 4.98
C PRO A 11 7.37 16.61 6.50
N GLN A 12 6.74 17.58 7.17
CA GLN A 12 6.54 17.57 8.61
C GLN A 12 5.55 16.47 9.04
N ASN A 13 4.56 16.20 8.21
CA ASN A 13 3.59 15.12 8.45
C ASN A 13 4.27 13.74 8.30
N ILE A 14 5.19 13.58 7.31
CA ILE A 14 6.02 12.39 7.15
C ILE A 14 6.88 12.15 8.39
N LEU A 15 7.58 13.18 8.89
CA LEU A 15 8.39 13.07 10.10
C LEU A 15 7.55 12.72 11.34
N SER A 16 6.35 13.29 11.44
CA SER A 16 5.43 12.99 12.54
C SER A 16 4.90 11.57 12.48
N LEU A 17 4.58 11.08 11.28
CA LEU A 17 4.19 9.69 11.04
C LEU A 17 5.34 8.73 11.38
N ALA A 18 6.57 9.05 11.00
CA ALA A 18 7.74 8.20 11.25
C ALA A 18 7.94 7.90 12.73
N LYS A 19 7.58 8.82 13.64
CA LYS A 19 7.62 8.61 15.10
C LYS A 19 6.66 7.51 15.57
N LEU A 20 5.62 7.20 14.79
CA LEU A 20 4.71 6.08 15.06
C LEU A 20 5.29 4.74 14.58
N ASN A 21 6.44 4.77 13.89
CA ASN A 21 7.14 3.61 13.36
C ASN A 21 6.25 2.70 12.48
N PRO A 22 5.69 3.22 11.35
CA PRO A 22 5.02 2.37 10.36
C PRO A 22 6.03 1.44 9.69
N ASP A 23 5.56 0.32 9.12
CA ASP A 23 6.41 -0.57 8.32
C ASP A 23 6.63 -0.02 6.90
N TYR A 24 5.62 0.69 6.35
CA TYR A 24 5.68 1.27 5.01
C TYR A 24 5.11 2.70 5.01
N ILE A 25 5.74 3.58 4.23
CA ILE A 25 5.23 4.93 3.89
C ILE A 25 5.08 5.02 2.37
N GLY A 26 3.87 5.32 1.89
CA GLY A 26 3.54 5.43 0.48
C GLY A 26 3.54 6.86 -0.05
N LEU A 27 4.28 7.08 -1.16
CA LEU A 27 4.34 8.30 -1.94
C LEU A 27 3.66 8.05 -3.28
N ILE A 28 2.67 8.84 -3.68
CA ILE A 28 1.90 8.62 -4.90
C ILE A 28 2.44 9.47 -6.03
N PHE A 29 3.01 8.84 -7.05
CA PHE A 29 3.58 9.47 -8.25
C PHE A 29 2.61 9.50 -9.45
N TYR A 30 1.31 9.45 -9.20
CA TYR A 30 0.27 9.52 -10.21
C TYR A 30 -0.36 10.92 -10.23
N PRO A 31 -0.19 11.72 -11.31
CA PRO A 31 -0.58 13.14 -11.35
C PRO A 31 -2.07 13.40 -11.10
N GLU A 32 -2.96 12.48 -11.49
CA GLU A 32 -4.41 12.62 -11.29
C GLU A 32 -4.86 12.37 -9.84
N SER A 33 -3.95 11.87 -8.99
CA SER A 33 -4.25 11.67 -7.59
C SER A 33 -4.31 12.98 -6.83
N LYS A 34 -5.33 13.17 -5.98
CA LYS A 34 -5.37 14.28 -5.02
C LYS A 34 -4.20 14.28 -4.03
N ARG A 35 -3.47 13.14 -3.95
CA ARG A 35 -2.30 12.90 -3.07
C ARG A 35 -1.00 12.83 -3.84
N PHE A 36 -1.00 13.30 -5.07
CA PHE A 36 0.18 13.34 -5.93
C PHE A 36 1.32 14.14 -5.29
N VAL A 37 2.53 13.61 -5.37
CA VAL A 37 3.76 14.31 -5.02
C VAL A 37 4.74 14.21 -6.19
N SER A 38 5.12 15.35 -6.76
CA SER A 38 6.03 15.40 -7.92
C SER A 38 7.48 15.26 -7.49
N ASP A 39 7.87 15.95 -6.42
CA ASP A 39 9.23 16.01 -5.92
C ASP A 39 9.23 15.96 -4.38
N PRO A 40 9.23 14.75 -3.80
CA PRO A 40 9.32 14.58 -2.35
C PRO A 40 10.65 15.10 -1.80
N ASP A 41 10.64 15.68 -0.60
CA ASP A 41 11.84 16.17 0.08
C ASP A 41 12.81 15.02 0.40
N LYS A 42 13.89 14.93 -0.38
CA LYS A 42 14.92 13.88 -0.25
C LYS A 42 15.62 13.89 1.09
N ALA A 43 15.84 15.07 1.68
CA ALA A 43 16.50 15.18 2.98
C ALA A 43 15.62 14.54 4.07
N VAL A 44 14.31 14.81 4.02
CA VAL A 44 13.34 14.18 4.91
C VAL A 44 13.31 12.68 4.69
N LEU A 45 13.18 12.20 3.44
CA LEU A 45 13.13 10.77 3.15
C LEU A 45 14.38 10.03 3.62
N SER A 46 15.57 10.61 3.40
CA SER A 46 16.85 10.02 3.82
C SER A 46 17.06 10.01 5.33
N SER A 47 16.35 10.85 6.08
CA SER A 47 16.41 10.91 7.55
C SER A 47 15.54 9.86 8.24
N LEU A 48 14.68 9.16 7.48
CA LEU A 48 13.77 8.18 8.05
C LEU A 48 14.51 6.93 8.53
N PRO A 49 14.03 6.27 9.60
CA PRO A 49 14.60 5.00 10.04
C PRO A 49 14.61 3.95 8.92
N SER A 50 15.70 3.21 8.77
CA SER A 50 15.85 2.14 7.76
C SER A 50 14.86 0.99 7.93
N SER A 51 14.20 0.89 9.08
CA SER A 51 13.10 -0.06 9.31
C SER A 51 11.82 0.29 8.52
N ILE A 52 11.68 1.55 8.08
CA ILE A 52 10.52 2.03 7.32
C ILE A 52 10.80 1.85 5.83
N LYS A 53 9.97 1.06 5.15
CA LYS A 53 10.06 0.87 3.71
C LYS A 53 9.33 2.01 2.97
N LEU A 54 10.10 2.84 2.25
CA LEU A 54 9.53 3.83 1.34
C LEU A 54 8.95 3.14 0.12
N THR A 55 7.68 3.41 -0.16
CA THR A 55 6.91 2.80 -1.26
C THR A 55 6.51 3.86 -2.27
N GLY A 56 6.94 3.72 -3.53
CA GLY A 56 6.41 4.50 -4.63
C GLY A 56 5.14 3.85 -5.19
N VAL A 57 4.08 4.62 -5.36
CA VAL A 57 2.82 4.17 -5.98
C VAL A 57 2.73 4.77 -7.37
N PHE A 58 2.55 3.90 -8.36
CA PHE A 58 2.52 4.22 -9.78
C PHE A 58 1.24 3.66 -10.43
N VAL A 59 0.77 4.30 -11.49
CA VAL A 59 -0.38 3.88 -12.29
C VAL A 59 0.01 3.95 -13.75
N ASP A 60 0.13 2.80 -14.41
CA ASP A 60 0.47 2.63 -15.82
C ASP A 60 1.69 3.46 -16.28
N GLU A 61 2.67 3.64 -15.39
CA GLU A 61 3.88 4.41 -15.63
C GLU A 61 4.90 3.57 -16.41
N LYS A 62 5.79 4.22 -17.16
CA LYS A 62 6.89 3.55 -17.86
C LYS A 62 7.87 2.91 -16.89
N GLU A 63 8.35 1.71 -17.20
CA GLU A 63 9.33 0.98 -16.38
C GLU A 63 10.57 1.82 -16.05
N GLU A 64 11.02 2.65 -17.01
CA GLU A 64 12.17 3.54 -16.84
C GLU A 64 11.92 4.60 -15.78
N GLU A 65 10.75 5.26 -15.82
CA GLU A 65 10.36 6.30 -14.87
C GLU A 65 10.18 5.73 -13.45
N VAL A 66 9.59 4.52 -13.35
CA VAL A 66 9.48 3.81 -12.06
C VAL A 66 10.87 3.56 -11.48
N PHE A 67 11.81 3.08 -12.33
CA PHE A 67 13.16 2.78 -11.88
C PHE A 67 13.92 4.04 -11.48
N GLN A 68 13.83 5.13 -12.26
CA GLN A 68 14.47 6.41 -11.94
C GLN A 68 13.99 6.95 -10.59
N LYS A 69 12.67 6.95 -10.34
CA LYS A 69 12.11 7.40 -9.05
C LYS A 69 12.52 6.48 -7.90
N LEU A 70 12.60 5.18 -8.14
CA LEU A 70 13.06 4.22 -7.14
C LEU A 70 14.48 4.56 -6.68
N VAL A 71 15.40 4.80 -7.61
CA VAL A 71 16.80 5.17 -7.28
C VAL A 71 16.87 6.56 -6.67
N LEU A 72 16.18 7.54 -7.28
CA LEU A 72 16.23 8.95 -6.89
C LEU A 72 15.77 9.20 -5.45
N TYR A 73 14.75 8.47 -4.99
CA TYR A 73 14.12 8.63 -3.67
C TYR A 73 14.45 7.50 -2.70
N GLY A 74 15.31 6.54 -3.08
CA GLY A 74 15.70 5.42 -2.23
C GLY A 74 14.52 4.53 -1.84
N LEU A 75 13.59 4.28 -2.79
CA LEU A 75 12.43 3.46 -2.51
C LEU A 75 12.84 2.00 -2.29
N SER A 76 12.21 1.33 -1.36
CA SER A 76 12.39 -0.09 -1.06
C SER A 76 11.17 -0.95 -1.39
N ALA A 77 10.11 -0.31 -1.88
CA ALA A 77 8.95 -0.98 -2.43
C ALA A 77 8.34 -0.18 -3.60
N VAL A 78 7.77 -0.89 -4.55
CA VAL A 78 7.03 -0.34 -5.70
C VAL A 78 5.64 -0.95 -5.68
N GLN A 79 4.62 -0.10 -5.67
CA GLN A 79 3.22 -0.49 -5.80
C GLN A 79 2.70 -0.07 -7.17
N LEU A 80 2.27 -1.04 -7.97
CA LEU A 80 1.65 -0.89 -9.28
C LEU A 80 0.13 -0.89 -9.11
N HIS A 81 -0.52 0.23 -9.36
CA HIS A 81 -1.95 0.44 -9.05
C HIS A 81 -2.81 0.71 -10.31
N GLY A 82 -2.26 0.47 -11.48
CA GLY A 82 -2.93 0.57 -12.78
C GLY A 82 -3.28 -0.79 -13.37
N THR A 83 -3.14 -0.89 -14.68
CA THR A 83 -3.46 -2.09 -15.48
C THR A 83 -2.21 -2.88 -15.89
N GLU A 84 -1.08 -2.67 -15.19
CA GLU A 84 0.22 -3.27 -15.50
C GLU A 84 0.11 -4.80 -15.61
N SER A 85 0.56 -5.34 -16.75
CA SER A 85 0.47 -6.78 -17.05
C SER A 85 1.50 -7.61 -16.27
N PRO A 86 1.34 -8.95 -16.20
CA PRO A 86 2.36 -9.83 -15.62
C PRO A 86 3.73 -9.67 -16.29
N LEU A 87 3.76 -9.47 -17.62
CA LEU A 87 4.99 -9.23 -18.36
C LEU A 87 5.68 -7.92 -17.95
N TYR A 88 4.91 -6.85 -17.75
CA TYR A 88 5.44 -5.59 -17.20
C TYR A 88 6.08 -5.82 -15.82
N CYS A 89 5.39 -6.53 -14.94
CA CYS A 89 5.90 -6.84 -13.59
C CYS A 89 7.19 -7.67 -13.66
N GLU A 90 7.25 -8.66 -14.56
CA GLU A 90 8.43 -9.50 -14.79
C GLU A 90 9.63 -8.67 -15.28
N ASN A 91 9.42 -7.80 -16.27
CA ASN A 91 10.46 -6.93 -16.82
C ASN A 91 11.01 -5.98 -15.75
N LEU A 92 10.12 -5.35 -14.98
CA LEU A 92 10.50 -4.45 -13.89
C LEU A 92 11.32 -5.20 -12.82
N ARG A 93 10.92 -6.42 -12.45
CA ARG A 93 11.65 -7.27 -11.51
C ARG A 93 13.05 -7.63 -12.06
N LYS A 94 13.16 -8.01 -13.33
CA LYS A 94 14.44 -8.28 -13.99
C LYS A 94 15.35 -7.04 -13.96
N LYS A 95 14.78 -5.85 -14.20
CA LYS A 95 15.50 -4.58 -14.14
C LYS A 95 16.04 -4.31 -12.74
N PHE A 96 15.22 -4.47 -11.69
CA PHE A 96 15.68 -4.34 -10.30
C PHE A 96 16.83 -5.29 -9.98
N LYS A 97 16.68 -6.57 -10.33
CA LYS A 97 17.68 -7.60 -10.07
C LYS A 97 19.02 -7.31 -10.78
N ASN A 98 18.96 -6.82 -12.03
CA ASN A 98 20.15 -6.56 -12.83
C ASN A 98 20.88 -5.28 -12.40
N GLN A 99 20.16 -4.22 -12.06
CA GLN A 99 20.73 -2.91 -11.78
C GLN A 99 20.95 -2.64 -10.26
N LEU A 100 20.23 -3.36 -9.39
CA LEU A 100 20.32 -3.23 -7.94
C LEU A 100 20.40 -4.62 -7.26
N PRO A 101 21.37 -5.48 -7.61
CA PRO A 101 21.40 -6.88 -7.17
C PRO A 101 21.52 -7.07 -5.66
N ALA A 102 22.05 -6.08 -4.94
CA ALA A 102 22.22 -6.12 -3.47
C ALA A 102 20.99 -5.56 -2.72
N VAL A 103 20.00 -5.00 -3.43
CA VAL A 103 18.85 -4.32 -2.80
C VAL A 103 17.59 -5.16 -3.05
N LYS A 104 16.92 -5.53 -1.96
CA LYS A 104 15.61 -6.18 -2.07
C LYS A 104 14.53 -5.12 -2.21
N ILE A 105 13.85 -5.11 -3.36
CA ILE A 105 12.70 -4.25 -3.64
C ILE A 105 11.43 -5.09 -3.58
N ASP A 106 10.48 -4.72 -2.73
CA ASP A 106 9.17 -5.37 -2.71
C ASP A 106 8.33 -4.85 -3.88
N LEU A 107 7.87 -5.75 -4.76
CA LEU A 107 6.97 -5.42 -5.85
C LEU A 107 5.55 -5.82 -5.46
N ILE A 108 4.64 -4.84 -5.41
CA ILE A 108 3.26 -4.98 -4.96
C ILE A 108 2.34 -4.68 -6.13
N LYS A 109 1.45 -5.60 -6.52
CA LYS A 109 0.42 -5.34 -7.54
C LYS A 109 -0.94 -5.14 -6.88
N ALA A 110 -1.56 -4.00 -7.15
CA ALA A 110 -2.89 -3.68 -6.64
C ALA A 110 -3.98 -4.16 -7.59
N PHE A 111 -5.07 -4.64 -7.00
CA PHE A 111 -6.29 -5.07 -7.67
C PHE A 111 -7.50 -4.48 -6.95
N GLY A 112 -8.42 -3.90 -7.72
CA GLY A 112 -9.71 -3.46 -7.20
C GLY A 112 -10.62 -4.66 -7.00
N VAL A 113 -10.89 -5.02 -5.74
CA VAL A 113 -11.73 -6.18 -5.40
C VAL A 113 -13.15 -5.73 -5.10
N TYR A 114 -14.12 -6.41 -5.69
CA TYR A 114 -15.56 -6.15 -5.57
C TYR A 114 -16.34 -7.47 -5.58
N SER A 115 -17.62 -7.42 -5.28
CA SER A 115 -18.49 -8.62 -5.34
C SER A 115 -18.47 -9.23 -6.75
N GLY A 116 -18.06 -10.51 -6.86
CA GLY A 116 -17.88 -11.21 -8.12
C GLY A 116 -16.48 -11.03 -8.77
N PHE A 117 -15.49 -10.50 -8.04
CA PHE A 117 -14.11 -10.47 -8.52
C PHE A 117 -13.58 -11.89 -8.75
N ASP A 118 -13.03 -12.14 -9.94
CA ASP A 118 -12.42 -13.42 -10.28
C ASP A 118 -10.97 -13.50 -9.79
N PHE A 119 -10.76 -14.16 -8.64
CA PHE A 119 -9.44 -14.35 -8.05
C PHE A 119 -8.50 -15.23 -8.89
N SER A 120 -9.00 -16.00 -9.88
CA SER A 120 -8.13 -16.80 -10.77
C SER A 120 -7.23 -15.92 -11.64
N THR A 121 -7.64 -14.69 -11.91
CA THR A 121 -6.85 -13.71 -12.67
C THR A 121 -5.53 -13.34 -12.00
N LEU A 122 -5.42 -13.58 -10.69
CA LEU A 122 -4.20 -13.31 -9.91
C LEU A 122 -3.09 -14.34 -10.16
N GLU A 123 -3.42 -15.53 -10.66
CA GLU A 123 -2.46 -16.62 -10.86
C GLU A 123 -1.30 -16.21 -11.76
N ALA A 124 -1.59 -15.42 -12.82
CA ALA A 124 -0.58 -14.92 -13.73
C ALA A 124 0.48 -13.99 -13.07
N TYR A 125 0.19 -13.47 -11.89
CA TYR A 125 1.08 -12.57 -11.16
C TYR A 125 1.86 -13.26 -10.03
N ASN A 126 1.57 -14.54 -9.73
CA ASN A 126 2.15 -15.23 -8.58
C ASN A 126 3.69 -15.22 -8.55
N ASP A 127 4.34 -15.41 -9.68
CA ASP A 127 5.80 -15.52 -9.75
C ASP A 127 6.50 -14.17 -10.01
N VAL A 128 5.73 -13.15 -10.38
CA VAL A 128 6.29 -11.87 -10.84
C VAL A 128 6.13 -10.71 -9.86
N VAL A 129 5.35 -10.87 -8.76
CA VAL A 129 5.24 -9.88 -7.68
C VAL A 129 5.47 -10.51 -6.32
N ASP A 130 5.82 -9.74 -5.30
CA ASP A 130 6.02 -10.24 -3.94
C ASP A 130 4.72 -10.29 -3.14
N TYR A 131 3.87 -9.29 -3.36
CA TYR A 131 2.60 -9.14 -2.66
C TYR A 131 1.50 -8.69 -3.62
N PHE A 132 0.26 -9.05 -3.30
CA PHE A 132 -0.90 -8.34 -3.82
C PHE A 132 -1.27 -7.18 -2.90
N LEU A 133 -2.05 -6.24 -3.43
CA LEU A 133 -2.80 -5.29 -2.63
C LEU A 133 -4.25 -5.39 -3.08
N PHE A 134 -5.16 -5.70 -2.18
CA PHE A 134 -6.59 -5.69 -2.46
C PHE A 134 -7.18 -4.37 -2.01
N ASP A 135 -7.51 -3.53 -3.01
CA ASP A 135 -8.20 -2.27 -2.80
C ASP A 135 -9.69 -2.51 -2.94
N THR A 136 -10.35 -2.60 -1.80
CA THR A 136 -11.77 -2.96 -1.75
C THR A 136 -12.61 -1.74 -2.05
N LYS A 137 -13.47 -1.85 -3.08
CA LYS A 137 -14.37 -0.78 -3.50
C LYS A 137 -15.82 -1.16 -3.17
N THR A 138 -16.56 -0.23 -2.57
CA THR A 138 -18.03 -0.35 -2.53
C THR A 138 -18.57 -0.06 -3.91
N SER A 139 -19.54 -0.85 -4.38
CA SER A 139 -20.22 -0.65 -5.66
C SER A 139 -21.02 0.65 -5.72
N GLU A 140 -21.29 1.29 -4.60
CA GLU A 140 -22.01 2.56 -4.51
C GLU A 140 -21.06 3.71 -4.19
N HIS A 141 -21.11 4.74 -5.03
CA HIS A 141 -20.43 6.01 -4.84
C HIS A 141 -20.96 6.70 -3.58
N GLY A 142 -20.19 6.68 -2.52
CA GLY A 142 -20.23 7.48 -1.31
C GLY A 142 -21.59 7.90 -0.74
N GLY A 143 -21.88 7.45 0.48
CA GLY A 143 -22.96 7.99 1.31
C GLY A 143 -23.93 6.98 1.91
N SER A 144 -23.85 5.70 1.56
CA SER A 144 -24.78 4.66 2.06
C SER A 144 -24.51 4.19 3.50
N GLY A 145 -23.38 4.60 4.10
CA GLY A 145 -22.98 4.10 5.43
C GLY A 145 -22.61 2.61 5.46
N ILE A 146 -22.64 1.94 4.30
CA ILE A 146 -22.30 0.52 4.19
C ILE A 146 -20.77 0.38 4.29
N THR A 147 -20.32 -0.27 5.34
CA THR A 147 -18.94 -0.74 5.48
C THR A 147 -18.70 -1.79 4.40
N PHE A 148 -17.51 -1.72 3.76
CA PHE A 148 -17.10 -2.75 2.80
C PHE A 148 -17.16 -4.12 3.48
N ASP A 149 -17.77 -5.07 2.82
CA ASP A 149 -17.82 -6.46 3.29
C ASP A 149 -16.52 -7.18 2.91
N TRP A 150 -15.58 -7.23 3.84
CA TRP A 150 -14.29 -7.91 3.64
C TRP A 150 -14.42 -9.43 3.56
N THR A 151 -15.59 -10.01 3.81
CA THR A 151 -15.79 -11.48 3.69
C THR A 151 -15.58 -11.99 2.27
N ILE A 152 -15.63 -11.10 1.25
CA ILE A 152 -15.24 -11.46 -0.12
C ILE A 152 -13.80 -12.01 -0.18
N LEU A 153 -12.93 -11.59 0.72
CA LEU A 153 -11.53 -12.02 0.77
C LEU A 153 -11.39 -13.49 1.22
N ASP A 154 -12.44 -14.08 1.81
CA ASP A 154 -12.48 -15.51 2.13
C ASP A 154 -12.50 -16.37 0.86
N GLN A 155 -12.89 -15.80 -0.29
CA GLN A 155 -12.84 -16.46 -1.59
C GLN A 155 -11.41 -16.51 -2.16
N TYR A 156 -10.47 -15.75 -1.62
CA TYR A 156 -9.08 -15.80 -2.02
C TYR A 156 -8.38 -17.04 -1.44
N VAL A 157 -8.23 -18.06 -2.26
CA VAL A 157 -7.58 -19.33 -1.89
C VAL A 157 -6.07 -19.35 -2.21
N GLY A 158 -5.54 -18.37 -2.94
CA GLY A 158 -4.11 -18.27 -3.29
C GLY A 158 -3.19 -18.20 -2.08
N GLU A 159 -1.90 -18.53 -2.24
CA GLU A 159 -0.93 -18.55 -1.15
C GLU A 159 -0.19 -17.21 -0.92
N LYS A 160 -0.26 -16.29 -1.87
CA LYS A 160 0.44 -15.01 -1.78
C LYS A 160 -0.16 -14.11 -0.72
N MET A 161 0.69 -13.56 0.15
CA MET A 161 0.25 -12.57 1.13
C MET A 161 -0.13 -11.26 0.46
N TYR A 162 -1.03 -10.51 1.07
CA TYR A 162 -1.53 -9.26 0.50
C TYR A 162 -1.63 -8.11 1.51
N PHE A 163 -1.61 -6.90 0.97
CA PHE A 163 -1.98 -5.69 1.67
C PHE A 163 -3.50 -5.51 1.56
N LEU A 164 -4.16 -5.26 2.67
CA LEU A 164 -5.58 -4.90 2.69
C LEU A 164 -5.71 -3.38 2.63
N SER A 165 -6.38 -2.88 1.61
CA SER A 165 -6.70 -1.46 1.39
C SER A 165 -8.19 -1.29 1.13
N GLY A 166 -8.64 -0.03 1.09
CA GLY A 166 -10.03 0.32 0.81
C GLY A 166 -10.92 0.30 2.06
N GLY A 167 -11.57 1.42 2.31
CA GLY A 167 -12.57 1.57 3.36
C GLY A 167 -12.07 1.49 4.81
N LEU A 168 -10.78 1.24 5.04
CA LEU A 168 -10.20 1.19 6.38
C LEU A 168 -10.32 2.55 7.08
N SER A 169 -10.88 2.55 8.28
CA SER A 169 -11.11 3.75 9.09
C SER A 169 -10.88 3.47 10.58
N PRO A 170 -10.75 4.51 11.42
CA PRO A 170 -10.66 4.33 12.86
C PRO A 170 -11.80 3.51 13.46
N GLU A 171 -13.00 3.60 12.86
CA GLU A 171 -14.21 2.97 13.37
C GLU A 171 -14.33 1.49 13.02
N ASN A 172 -13.62 1.03 11.95
CA ASN A 172 -13.80 -0.33 11.44
C ASN A 172 -12.53 -1.19 11.45
N VAL A 173 -11.35 -0.61 11.71
CA VAL A 173 -10.08 -1.33 11.66
C VAL A 173 -10.02 -2.53 12.62
N GLU A 174 -10.79 -2.50 13.70
CA GLU A 174 -10.89 -3.61 14.64
C GLU A 174 -11.59 -4.84 14.03
N GLY A 175 -12.57 -4.62 13.15
CA GLY A 175 -13.30 -5.69 12.46
C GLY A 175 -12.43 -6.63 11.63
N ILE A 176 -11.23 -6.17 11.24
CA ILE A 176 -10.28 -6.97 10.46
C ILE A 176 -9.81 -8.22 11.22
N PHE A 177 -9.74 -8.15 12.54
CA PHE A 177 -9.29 -9.28 13.37
C PHE A 177 -10.31 -10.43 13.42
N ASN A 178 -11.55 -10.20 12.97
CA ASN A 178 -12.60 -11.20 12.85
C ASN A 178 -12.53 -11.95 11.50
N LEU A 179 -11.68 -11.52 10.56
CA LEU A 179 -11.53 -12.21 9.28
C LEU A 179 -10.83 -13.57 9.48
N ALA A 180 -11.34 -14.58 8.80
CA ALA A 180 -10.78 -15.94 8.86
C ALA A 180 -9.38 -16.04 8.23
N THR A 181 -9.05 -15.13 7.32
CA THR A 181 -7.79 -15.15 6.58
C THR A 181 -6.58 -14.76 7.44
N LYS A 182 -5.50 -15.53 7.32
CA LYS A 182 -4.19 -15.22 7.91
C LYS A 182 -3.18 -14.66 6.89
N LYS A 183 -3.65 -14.34 5.67
CA LYS A 183 -2.79 -13.94 4.54
C LYS A 183 -2.60 -12.42 4.45
N ILE A 184 -3.14 -11.63 5.38
CA ILE A 184 -2.94 -10.18 5.42
C ILE A 184 -1.50 -9.89 5.88
N HIS A 185 -0.69 -9.39 4.95
CA HIS A 185 0.67 -8.93 5.22
C HIS A 185 0.66 -7.60 5.96
N ALA A 186 -0.11 -6.63 5.45
CA ALA A 186 -0.21 -5.29 6.00
C ALA A 186 -1.59 -4.68 5.80
N LEU A 187 -1.93 -3.73 6.67
CA LEU A 187 -3.06 -2.81 6.46
C LEU A 187 -2.57 -1.53 5.81
N ASP A 188 -3.22 -1.10 4.73
CA ASP A 188 -2.89 0.12 4.00
C ASP A 188 -3.86 1.25 4.36
N LEU A 189 -3.47 2.08 5.31
CA LEU A 189 -4.26 3.18 5.84
C LEU A 189 -4.08 4.43 4.97
N ASN A 190 -5.17 5.06 4.53
CA ASN A 190 -5.10 6.21 3.63
C ASN A 190 -6.18 7.26 3.94
N SER A 191 -7.22 7.38 3.12
CA SER A 191 -8.14 8.53 3.05
C SER A 191 -8.93 8.80 4.32
N LYS A 192 -9.31 7.77 5.08
CA LYS A 192 -10.09 7.91 6.31
C LYS A 192 -9.27 8.38 7.52
N PHE A 193 -7.94 8.47 7.34
CA PHE A 193 -6.99 8.95 8.34
C PHE A 193 -6.40 10.31 7.97
N GLU A 194 -7.13 11.14 7.24
CA GLU A 194 -6.68 12.45 6.76
C GLU A 194 -7.54 13.58 7.30
N THR A 195 -6.91 14.73 7.52
CA THR A 195 -7.61 16.00 7.73
C THR A 195 -7.94 16.68 6.40
N GLU A 196 -7.06 16.51 5.42
CA GLU A 196 -7.25 16.87 4.01
C GLU A 196 -6.40 15.93 3.12
N PRO A 197 -6.69 15.80 1.82
CA PRO A 197 -5.96 14.89 0.95
C PRO A 197 -4.43 15.08 0.99
N GLY A 198 -3.72 14.04 1.46
CA GLY A 198 -2.27 14.05 1.61
C GLY A 198 -1.74 14.60 2.95
N LEU A 199 -2.63 14.98 3.88
CA LEU A 199 -2.27 15.37 5.25
C LEU A 199 -2.93 14.44 6.26
N LYS A 200 -2.13 13.54 6.84
CA LYS A 200 -2.64 12.55 7.80
C LYS A 200 -2.91 13.15 9.18
N ASN A 201 -4.03 12.73 9.77
CA ASN A 201 -4.32 12.96 11.18
C ASN A 201 -3.47 11.97 12.03
N ILE A 202 -2.41 12.49 12.62
CA ILE A 202 -1.43 11.66 13.35
C ILE A 202 -2.03 11.04 14.62
N GLU A 203 -2.94 11.73 15.31
CA GLU A 203 -3.58 11.18 16.52
C GLU A 203 -4.52 10.02 16.16
N SER A 204 -5.28 10.14 15.08
CA SER A 204 -6.12 9.05 14.55
C SER A 204 -5.28 7.84 14.16
N LEU A 205 -4.16 8.05 13.45
CA LEU A 205 -3.23 6.97 13.11
C LEU A 205 -2.61 6.34 14.35
N LYS A 206 -2.23 7.13 15.35
CA LYS A 206 -1.65 6.63 16.61
C LYS A 206 -2.61 5.66 17.31
N SER A 207 -3.89 6.03 17.41
CA SER A 207 -4.93 5.17 17.99
C SER A 207 -5.09 3.87 17.21
N ALA A 208 -5.14 3.94 15.86
CA ALA A 208 -5.22 2.76 15.01
C ALA A 208 -3.98 1.85 15.15
N PHE A 209 -2.77 2.43 15.21
CA PHE A 209 -1.53 1.66 15.41
C PHE A 209 -1.52 0.92 16.74
N GLN A 210 -1.99 1.57 17.82
CA GLN A 210 -2.09 0.94 19.14
C GLN A 210 -3.04 -0.25 19.09
N LEU A 211 -4.21 -0.09 18.49
CA LEU A 211 -5.21 -1.14 18.32
C LEU A 211 -4.67 -2.32 17.51
N ILE A 212 -4.09 -2.04 16.34
CA ILE A 212 -3.53 -3.06 15.45
C ILE A 212 -2.44 -3.85 16.16
N ARG A 213 -1.52 -3.18 16.84
CA ARG A 213 -0.40 -3.83 17.53
C ARG A 213 -0.80 -4.61 18.77
N ALA A 214 -1.81 -4.17 19.50
CA ALA A 214 -2.35 -4.88 20.66
C ALA A 214 -2.91 -6.26 20.24
N ASN A 215 -3.66 -6.31 19.14
CA ASN A 215 -4.27 -7.54 18.64
C ASN A 215 -3.30 -8.51 17.93
N GLN A 216 -2.04 -8.14 17.73
CA GLN A 216 -1.00 -9.05 17.22
C GLN A 216 -0.33 -9.90 18.32
N LYS A 217 -0.52 -9.53 19.58
CA LYS A 217 0.12 -10.19 20.72
C LYS A 217 -0.76 -11.30 21.35
N SER A 218 -1.97 -11.45 20.83
CA SER A 218 -2.90 -12.51 21.19
C SER A 218 -2.80 -13.67 20.21
#